data_1d9e2c6cd73f29177275461a3ff3be06
#
_entry.id   1d9e2c6cd73f29177275461a3ff3be06
#
_cell.length_a   1.000
_cell.length_b   1.000
_cell.length_c   1.000
_cell.angle_alpha   90.00
_cell.angle_beta   90.00
_cell.angle_gamma   90.00
#
_symmetry.space_group_name_H-M   'P 1'
#
loop_
_entity.id
_entity.type
_entity.pdbx_description
1 polymer ?
#
loop_
_entity_poly.entity_id
_entity_poly.type
_entity_poly.pdbx_seq_one_letter_code
_entity_poly.pdbx_strand_id
1 'polypeptide(L)'
;SILDNVIGSTTFKKADLCAHTWKYKSPGCAFTSENLLAKAGGEIAAKKVEEKLSTYYQKAGFSSSNTYFKFNEDGTFNAKIDGKSWSGTYTFDEKTHAIDLKGRLLLSLNGFATKNTSGISILFESKKLLTIIQTLTALSGNTTLGTIGEISKNYDGIRVGFDLSK
;
A
#
# COMPACT_ATOMS: atom_id res chain seq x y z
N SER A 1 12.59 12.25 -2.97
CA SER A 1 12.06 13.59 -3.17
C SER A 1 10.64 13.70 -2.62
N ILE A 2 10.19 14.91 -2.42
CA ILE A 2 8.84 15.16 -1.90
C ILE A 2 7.77 14.64 -2.87
N LEU A 3 8.05 14.64 -4.17
CA LEU A 3 7.11 14.15 -5.18
C LEU A 3 6.90 12.63 -5.12
N ASP A 4 7.88 11.88 -4.63
CA ASP A 4 7.75 10.43 -4.46
C ASP A 4 6.76 10.05 -3.37
N ASN A 5 6.38 11.00 -2.52
CA ASN A 5 5.44 10.79 -1.43
C ASN A 5 4.03 11.30 -1.76
N VAL A 6 3.75 11.59 -3.02
CA VAL A 6 2.45 12.08 -3.48
C VAL A 6 1.86 11.11 -4.51
N ILE A 7 0.63 10.68 -4.27
CA ILE A 7 -0.09 9.78 -5.17
C ILE A 7 -0.40 10.53 -6.49
N GLY A 8 -0.16 9.86 -7.61
CA GLY A 8 -0.48 10.40 -8.93
C GLY A 8 0.53 11.40 -9.48
N SER A 9 1.68 11.58 -8.81
CA SER A 9 2.72 12.54 -9.25
C SER A 9 3.45 12.10 -10.52
N THR A 10 3.36 10.82 -10.91
CA THR A 10 4.06 10.23 -12.04
C THR A 10 3.07 9.46 -12.91
N THR A 11 3.24 9.54 -14.25
CA THR A 11 2.41 8.76 -15.17
C THR A 11 2.60 7.27 -14.94
N PHE A 12 1.48 6.56 -14.78
CA PHE A 12 1.48 5.13 -14.53
C PHE A 12 0.27 4.48 -15.21
N LYS A 13 0.53 3.58 -16.15
CA LYS A 13 -0.51 2.94 -16.97
C LYS A 13 -0.76 1.51 -16.52
N LYS A 14 -1.91 0.96 -16.90
CA LYS A 14 -2.25 -0.45 -16.64
C LYS A 14 -1.18 -1.39 -17.20
N ALA A 15 -0.65 -1.12 -18.39
CA ALA A 15 0.42 -1.93 -18.96
C ALA A 15 1.66 -1.98 -18.05
N ASP A 16 2.00 -0.86 -17.42
CA ASP A 16 3.12 -0.81 -16.46
C ASP A 16 2.82 -1.63 -15.22
N LEU A 17 1.59 -1.53 -14.71
CA LEU A 17 1.13 -2.29 -13.54
C LEU A 17 1.21 -3.81 -13.81
N CYS A 18 0.84 -4.25 -15.00
CA CYS A 18 0.82 -5.66 -15.38
C CYS A 18 2.18 -6.21 -15.83
N ALA A 19 3.18 -5.35 -15.98
CA ALA A 19 4.46 -5.74 -16.58
C ALA A 19 5.31 -6.67 -15.72
N HIS A 20 5.14 -6.64 -14.41
CA HIS A 20 5.98 -7.37 -13.47
C HIS A 20 5.19 -8.01 -12.34
N THR A 21 5.79 -9.00 -11.69
CA THR A 21 5.38 -9.40 -10.34
C THR A 21 6.09 -8.46 -9.36
N TRP A 22 5.29 -7.74 -8.56
CA TRP A 22 5.79 -6.70 -7.67
C TRP A 22 6.01 -7.29 -6.28
N LYS A 23 7.25 -7.28 -5.82
CA LYS A 23 7.68 -7.94 -4.58
C LYS A 23 7.93 -6.94 -3.47
N TYR A 24 7.58 -7.31 -2.25
CA TYR A 24 7.78 -6.47 -1.08
C TYR A 24 9.23 -6.01 -0.95
N LYS A 25 9.40 -4.72 -0.74
CA LYS A 25 10.71 -4.09 -0.49
C LYS A 25 10.73 -3.38 0.86
N SER A 26 9.76 -2.55 1.12
CA SER A 26 9.70 -1.73 2.33
C SER A 26 8.28 -1.23 2.59
N PRO A 27 8.01 -0.63 3.75
CA PRO A 27 6.74 0.04 3.98
C PRO A 27 6.52 1.16 2.97
N GLY A 28 5.27 1.37 2.57
CA GLY A 28 4.86 2.45 1.70
C GLY A 28 4.02 3.47 2.45
N CYS A 29 4.23 4.74 2.14
CA CYS A 29 3.45 5.84 2.70
C CYS A 29 3.46 7.00 1.70
N ALA A 30 2.29 7.57 1.43
CA ALA A 30 2.18 8.74 0.56
C ALA A 30 0.94 9.56 0.90
N PHE A 31 0.95 10.82 0.46
CA PHE A 31 -0.20 11.71 0.58
C PHE A 31 -0.94 11.79 -0.75
N THR A 32 -2.25 12.06 -0.69
CA THR A 32 -3.09 12.17 -1.89
C THR A 32 -2.84 13.47 -2.67
N SER A 33 -2.18 14.47 -2.06
CA SER A 33 -1.80 15.70 -2.76
C SER A 33 -0.57 16.33 -2.12
N GLU A 34 0.12 17.18 -2.88
CA GLU A 34 1.27 17.95 -2.40
C GLU A 34 0.87 18.91 -1.26
N ASN A 35 -0.32 19.49 -1.35
CA ASN A 35 -0.81 20.40 -0.32
C ASN A 35 -0.96 19.72 1.04
N LEU A 36 -1.40 18.46 1.03
CA LEU A 36 -1.53 17.69 2.26
C LEU A 36 -0.16 17.30 2.83
N LEU A 37 0.78 16.90 1.97
CA LEU A 37 2.15 16.62 2.40
C LEU A 37 2.84 17.89 2.95
N ALA A 38 2.60 19.04 2.34
CA ALA A 38 3.23 20.29 2.72
C ALA A 38 2.66 20.92 4.01
N LYS A 39 1.54 20.41 4.55
CA LYS A 39 1.04 20.86 5.85
C LYS A 39 2.11 20.70 6.93
N ALA A 40 2.09 21.58 7.91
CA ALA A 40 3.04 21.59 9.01
C ALA A 40 3.21 20.17 9.61
N GLY A 41 4.42 19.64 9.56
CA GLY A 41 4.72 18.33 10.10
C GLY A 41 4.39 17.15 9.17
N GLY A 42 3.91 17.37 7.94
CA GLY A 42 3.52 16.28 7.03
C GLY A 42 4.65 15.31 6.71
N GLU A 43 5.83 15.82 6.37
CA GLU A 43 7.00 14.98 6.08
C GLU A 43 7.45 14.18 7.31
N ILE A 44 7.41 14.82 8.49
CA ILE A 44 7.77 14.17 9.75
C ILE A 44 6.75 13.08 10.07
N ALA A 45 5.47 13.34 9.87
CA ALA A 45 4.42 12.35 10.08
C ALA A 45 4.58 11.14 9.16
N ALA A 46 4.85 11.35 7.88
CA ALA A 46 5.10 10.28 6.91
C ALA A 46 6.27 9.40 7.36
N LYS A 47 7.37 10.01 7.78
CA LYS A 47 8.55 9.28 8.26
C LYS A 47 8.25 8.46 9.51
N LYS A 48 7.50 9.01 10.46
CA LYS A 48 7.10 8.27 11.67
C LYS A 48 6.20 7.08 11.33
N VAL A 49 5.27 7.24 10.40
CA VAL A 49 4.41 6.15 9.95
C VAL A 49 5.24 5.06 9.29
N GLU A 50 6.17 5.40 8.41
CA GLU A 50 7.06 4.43 7.78
C GLU A 50 7.90 3.65 8.80
N GLU A 51 8.44 4.32 9.81
CA GLU A 51 9.21 3.67 10.89
C GLU A 51 8.35 2.69 11.69
N LYS A 52 7.12 3.07 12.02
CA LYS A 52 6.19 2.19 12.75
C LYS A 52 5.77 0.99 11.90
N LEU A 53 5.48 1.21 10.62
CA LEU A 53 5.17 0.12 9.69
C LEU A 53 6.35 -0.82 9.53
N SER A 54 7.57 -0.30 9.43
CA SER A 54 8.77 -1.10 9.30
C SER A 54 8.93 -2.06 10.49
N THR A 55 8.75 -1.56 11.70
CA THR A 55 8.81 -2.39 12.90
C THR A 55 7.74 -3.48 12.87
N TYR A 56 6.51 -3.12 12.48
CA TYR A 56 5.41 -4.06 12.40
C TYR A 56 5.66 -5.14 11.34
N TYR A 57 6.11 -4.74 10.14
CA TYR A 57 6.33 -5.68 9.05
C TYR A 57 7.52 -6.61 9.33
N GLN A 58 8.54 -6.15 10.04
CA GLN A 58 9.64 -6.99 10.49
C GLN A 58 9.16 -8.07 11.46
N LYS A 59 8.33 -7.69 12.42
CA LYS A 59 7.74 -8.65 13.38
C LYS A 59 6.82 -9.66 12.69
N ALA A 60 6.10 -9.22 11.68
CA ALA A 60 5.24 -10.09 10.88
C ALA A 60 6.02 -11.02 9.96
N GLY A 61 7.28 -10.69 9.68
CA GLY A 61 8.13 -11.50 8.81
C GLY A 61 7.91 -11.25 7.31
N PHE A 62 7.42 -10.09 6.93
CA PHE A 62 7.22 -9.74 5.51
C PHE A 62 8.54 -9.74 4.76
N SER A 63 8.54 -10.34 3.58
CA SER A 63 9.72 -10.46 2.71
C SER A 63 9.31 -10.48 1.24
N SER A 64 10.29 -10.35 0.35
CA SER A 64 10.05 -10.43 -1.09
C SER A 64 9.57 -11.81 -1.55
N SER A 65 9.81 -12.86 -0.77
CA SER A 65 9.39 -14.21 -1.11
C SER A 65 7.98 -14.54 -0.63
N ASN A 66 7.47 -13.86 0.38
CA ASN A 66 6.16 -14.15 0.95
C ASN A 66 5.12 -13.04 0.78
N THR A 67 5.51 -11.89 0.22
CA THR A 67 4.59 -10.77 0.00
C THR A 67 4.85 -10.15 -1.37
N TYR A 68 3.89 -10.32 -2.28
CA TYR A 68 3.99 -9.82 -3.65
C TYR A 68 2.61 -9.71 -4.29
N PHE A 69 2.53 -8.92 -5.38
CA PHE A 69 1.31 -8.75 -6.17
C PHE A 69 1.60 -8.94 -7.64
N LYS A 70 0.73 -9.68 -8.33
CA LYS A 70 0.75 -9.84 -9.78
C LYS A 70 -0.61 -9.43 -10.34
N PHE A 71 -0.60 -8.42 -11.20
CA PHE A 71 -1.81 -7.96 -11.89
C PHE A 71 -1.79 -8.46 -13.32
N ASN A 72 -2.91 -9.00 -13.77
CA ASN A 72 -3.05 -9.57 -15.10
C ASN A 72 -3.88 -8.65 -16.00
N GLU A 73 -3.59 -8.67 -17.28
CA GLU A 73 -4.28 -7.82 -18.27
C GLU A 73 -5.79 -8.11 -18.34
N ASP A 74 -6.20 -9.32 -17.98
CA ASP A 74 -7.60 -9.73 -18.01
C ASP A 74 -8.44 -9.18 -16.84
N GLY A 75 -7.84 -8.39 -15.96
CA GLY A 75 -8.52 -7.82 -14.81
C GLY A 75 -8.50 -8.69 -13.56
N THR A 76 -7.71 -9.75 -13.55
CA THR A 76 -7.50 -10.58 -12.35
C THR A 76 -6.19 -10.23 -11.67
N PHE A 77 -6.08 -10.56 -10.38
CA PHE A 77 -4.83 -10.42 -9.65
C PHE A 77 -4.56 -11.66 -8.80
N ASN A 78 -3.28 -11.90 -8.55
CA ASN A 78 -2.79 -12.90 -7.63
C ASN A 78 -1.80 -12.25 -6.69
N ALA A 79 -1.96 -12.48 -5.40
CA ALA A 79 -1.08 -11.90 -4.39
C ALA A 79 -0.76 -12.89 -3.30
N LYS A 80 0.34 -12.64 -2.60
CA LYS A 80 0.60 -13.21 -1.28
C LYS A 80 0.89 -12.08 -0.32
N ILE A 81 0.35 -12.20 0.88
CA ILE A 81 0.62 -11.26 1.98
C ILE A 81 0.99 -12.10 3.18
N ASP A 82 2.25 -11.98 3.61
CA ASP A 82 2.84 -12.79 4.68
C ASP A 82 2.63 -14.30 4.45
N GLY A 83 2.83 -14.75 3.21
CA GLY A 83 2.66 -16.15 2.82
C GLY A 83 1.23 -16.59 2.56
N LYS A 84 0.23 -15.75 2.79
CA LYS A 84 -1.18 -16.07 2.57
C LYS A 84 -1.62 -15.62 1.19
N SER A 85 -2.15 -16.57 0.41
CA SER A 85 -2.64 -16.31 -0.94
C SER A 85 -3.92 -15.48 -0.93
N TRP A 86 -3.97 -14.47 -1.80
CA TRP A 86 -5.13 -13.65 -2.00
C TRP A 86 -5.28 -13.34 -3.48
N SER A 87 -6.43 -13.62 -4.05
CA SER A 87 -6.67 -13.46 -5.48
C SER A 87 -8.09 -12.97 -5.74
N GLY A 88 -8.31 -12.44 -6.91
CA GLY A 88 -9.62 -11.92 -7.32
C GLY A 88 -9.53 -11.08 -8.56
N THR A 89 -10.33 -10.02 -8.61
CA THR A 89 -10.39 -9.07 -9.73
C THR A 89 -10.00 -7.67 -9.28
N TYR A 90 -9.55 -6.85 -10.22
CA TYR A 90 -9.20 -5.47 -9.93
C TYR A 90 -9.64 -4.54 -11.05
N THR A 91 -9.78 -3.26 -10.71
CA THR A 91 -9.86 -2.16 -11.66
C THR A 91 -8.79 -1.15 -11.32
N PHE A 92 -8.24 -0.48 -12.33
CA PHE A 92 -7.22 0.54 -12.15
C PHE A 92 -7.53 1.76 -13.02
N ASP A 93 -7.58 2.93 -12.39
CA ASP A 93 -7.80 4.20 -13.07
C ASP A 93 -6.44 4.87 -13.32
N GLU A 94 -6.04 4.98 -14.59
CA GLU A 94 -4.74 5.54 -14.97
C GLU A 94 -4.60 7.02 -14.66
N LYS A 95 -5.71 7.74 -14.49
CA LYS A 95 -5.70 9.18 -14.19
C LYS A 95 -5.53 9.45 -12.71
N THR A 96 -6.30 8.77 -11.87
CA THR A 96 -6.31 8.99 -10.43
C THR A 96 -5.36 8.04 -9.70
N HIS A 97 -4.93 6.98 -10.37
CA HIS A 97 -4.17 5.86 -9.81
C HIS A 97 -4.97 5.03 -8.80
N ALA A 98 -6.28 5.26 -8.71
CA ALA A 98 -7.14 4.45 -7.86
C ALA A 98 -7.15 3.00 -8.33
N ILE A 99 -7.00 2.08 -7.39
CA ILE A 99 -7.07 0.65 -7.64
C ILE A 99 -8.11 0.03 -6.69
N ASP A 100 -9.04 -0.71 -7.26
CA ASP A 100 -10.06 -1.42 -6.49
C ASP A 100 -9.78 -2.91 -6.60
N LEU A 101 -9.58 -3.56 -5.47
CA LEU A 101 -9.31 -5.00 -5.39
C LEU A 101 -10.52 -5.70 -4.78
N LYS A 102 -11.04 -6.71 -5.47
CA LYS A 102 -12.11 -7.58 -4.97
C LYS A 102 -11.57 -8.98 -4.91
N GLY A 103 -11.26 -9.42 -3.72
CA GLY A 103 -10.62 -10.70 -3.48
C GLY A 103 -11.52 -11.70 -2.78
N ARG A 104 -10.94 -12.85 -2.47
CA ARG A 104 -11.56 -13.90 -1.69
C ARG A 104 -11.89 -13.40 -0.29
N LEU A 105 -12.77 -14.12 0.43
CA LEU A 105 -13.23 -13.79 1.78
C LEU A 105 -14.00 -12.47 1.85
N LEU A 106 -14.63 -12.07 0.73
CA LEU A 106 -15.41 -10.83 0.62
C LEU A 106 -14.58 -9.57 0.93
N LEU A 107 -13.27 -9.66 0.80
CA LEU A 107 -12.39 -8.51 0.99
C LEU A 107 -12.43 -7.62 -0.25
N SER A 108 -12.97 -6.43 -0.08
CA SER A 108 -12.99 -5.40 -1.11
C SER A 108 -12.18 -4.21 -0.62
N LEU A 109 -11.20 -3.79 -1.41
CA LEU A 109 -10.25 -2.76 -1.01
C LEU A 109 -10.13 -1.68 -2.04
N ASN A 110 -10.32 -0.45 -1.59
CA ASN A 110 -10.06 0.73 -2.40
C ASN A 110 -8.74 1.33 -1.95
N GLY A 111 -7.86 1.53 -2.89
CA GLY A 111 -6.54 2.09 -2.60
C GLY A 111 -5.98 2.81 -3.80
N PHE A 112 -4.68 2.97 -3.79
CA PHE A 112 -3.94 3.59 -4.89
C PHE A 112 -2.74 2.74 -5.24
N ALA A 113 -2.44 2.63 -6.54
CA ALA A 113 -1.20 2.06 -7.03
C ALA A 113 -0.46 3.17 -7.78
N THR A 114 0.75 3.48 -7.36
CA THR A 114 1.52 4.58 -7.94
C THR A 114 2.96 4.18 -8.16
N LYS A 115 3.60 4.80 -9.16
CA LYS A 115 4.99 4.53 -9.49
C LYS A 115 5.92 5.28 -8.53
N ASN A 116 6.98 4.61 -8.09
CA ASN A 116 8.05 5.22 -7.30
C ASN A 116 9.41 4.92 -7.94
N THR A 117 10.50 5.36 -7.32
CA THR A 117 11.86 5.23 -7.89
C THR A 117 12.34 3.79 -8.02
N SER A 118 11.82 2.85 -7.24
CA SER A 118 12.28 1.45 -7.24
C SER A 118 11.25 0.47 -7.78
N GLY A 119 10.04 0.92 -8.05
CA GLY A 119 8.96 0.07 -8.53
C GLY A 119 7.62 0.76 -8.39
N ILE A 120 6.74 0.20 -7.56
CA ILE A 120 5.43 0.77 -7.29
C ILE A 120 5.14 0.78 -5.79
N SER A 121 4.15 1.60 -5.41
CA SER A 121 3.55 1.55 -4.07
C SER A 121 2.09 1.16 -4.20
N ILE A 122 1.61 0.27 -3.32
CA ILE A 122 0.20 -0.02 -3.17
C ILE A 122 -0.22 0.45 -1.79
N LEU A 123 -1.16 1.39 -1.75
CA LEU A 123 -1.45 2.18 -0.56
C LEU A 123 -2.94 2.20 -0.26
N PHE A 124 -3.27 2.15 1.03
CA PHE A 124 -4.64 2.10 1.53
C PHE A 124 -4.82 3.05 2.70
N GLU A 125 -6.06 3.30 3.10
CA GLU A 125 -6.31 3.86 4.42
C GLU A 125 -5.81 2.88 5.49
N SER A 126 -5.28 3.41 6.59
CA SER A 126 -4.69 2.60 7.65
C SER A 126 -5.64 1.54 8.21
N LYS A 127 -6.92 1.87 8.36
CA LYS A 127 -7.94 0.92 8.83
C LYS A 127 -8.16 -0.24 7.87
N LYS A 128 -8.13 0.04 6.57
CA LYS A 128 -8.29 -0.99 5.53
C LYS A 128 -7.09 -1.91 5.49
N LEU A 129 -5.89 -1.35 5.60
CA LEU A 129 -4.66 -2.13 5.69
C LEU A 129 -4.72 -3.09 6.89
N LEU A 130 -5.14 -2.60 8.05
CA LEU A 130 -5.30 -3.41 9.24
C LEU A 130 -6.28 -4.56 9.01
N THR A 131 -7.42 -4.29 8.40
CA THR A 131 -8.44 -5.31 8.09
C THR A 131 -7.87 -6.40 7.19
N ILE A 132 -7.12 -6.02 6.15
CA ILE A 132 -6.49 -6.99 5.24
C ILE A 132 -5.54 -7.90 6.02
N ILE A 133 -4.64 -7.30 6.77
CA ILE A 133 -3.62 -8.05 7.50
C ILE A 133 -4.26 -8.98 8.53
N GLN A 134 -5.24 -8.51 9.29
CA GLN A 134 -5.93 -9.33 10.28
C GLN A 134 -6.72 -10.47 9.66
N THR A 135 -7.32 -10.26 8.48
CA THR A 135 -8.12 -11.28 7.82
C THR A 135 -7.26 -12.34 7.15
N LEU A 136 -6.15 -11.93 6.51
CA LEU A 136 -5.29 -12.84 5.76
C LEU A 136 -4.23 -13.51 6.62
N THR A 137 -3.83 -12.88 7.72
CA THR A 137 -2.81 -13.42 8.63
C THR A 137 -3.41 -13.64 10.01
N ALA A 138 -2.75 -14.44 10.84
CA ALA A 138 -3.16 -14.64 12.22
C ALA A 138 -2.75 -13.48 13.16
N LEU A 139 -2.22 -12.41 12.60
CA LEU A 139 -1.77 -11.26 13.38
C LEU A 139 -2.97 -10.41 13.80
N SER A 140 -3.22 -10.32 15.08
CA SER A 140 -4.32 -9.56 15.65
C SER A 140 -3.84 -8.60 16.74
N GLY A 141 -4.59 -7.52 16.93
CA GLY A 141 -4.48 -6.68 18.13
C GLY A 141 -3.14 -5.99 18.35
N ASN A 142 -2.47 -5.58 17.30
CA ASN A 142 -1.17 -4.95 17.45
C ASN A 142 -1.29 -3.45 17.74
N THR A 143 -0.71 -3.00 18.85
CA THR A 143 -0.69 -1.60 19.26
C THR A 143 0.02 -0.68 18.26
N THR A 144 0.97 -1.22 17.49
CA THR A 144 1.68 -0.47 16.45
C THR A 144 0.72 0.04 15.37
N LEU A 145 -0.22 -0.81 14.92
CA LEU A 145 -1.21 -0.40 13.93
C LEU A 145 -2.19 0.63 14.51
N GLY A 146 -2.54 0.51 15.78
CA GLY A 146 -3.32 1.53 16.49
C GLY A 146 -2.60 2.88 16.49
N THR A 147 -1.29 2.89 16.74
CA THR A 147 -0.47 4.10 16.70
C THR A 147 -0.45 4.73 15.30
N ILE A 148 -0.33 3.91 14.25
CA ILE A 148 -0.40 4.38 12.87
C ILE A 148 -1.75 5.03 12.58
N GLY A 149 -2.84 4.42 13.05
CA GLY A 149 -4.18 4.97 12.93
C GLY A 149 -4.32 6.33 13.59
N GLU A 150 -3.78 6.50 14.79
CA GLU A 150 -3.79 7.78 15.51
C GLU A 150 -2.99 8.86 14.77
N ILE A 151 -1.81 8.54 14.25
CA ILE A 151 -1.02 9.48 13.45
C ILE A 151 -1.80 9.86 12.19
N SER A 152 -2.38 8.88 11.50
CA SER A 152 -3.11 9.10 10.25
C SER A 152 -4.35 9.97 10.41
N LYS A 153 -5.02 9.95 11.57
CA LYS A 153 -6.19 10.79 11.85
C LYS A 153 -5.87 12.28 11.79
N ASN A 154 -4.65 12.66 12.17
CA ASN A 154 -4.23 14.07 12.21
C ASN A 154 -3.77 14.57 10.84
N TYR A 155 -3.60 13.68 9.86
CA TYR A 155 -3.11 14.01 8.52
C TYR A 155 -4.03 13.36 7.49
N ASP A 156 -5.12 14.07 7.18
CA ASP A 156 -6.05 13.63 6.15
C ASP A 156 -5.33 13.45 4.82
N GLY A 157 -5.68 12.39 4.09
CA GLY A 157 -5.05 12.07 2.83
C GLY A 157 -3.76 11.26 2.90
N ILE A 158 -3.27 10.90 4.09
CA ILE A 158 -2.17 9.96 4.21
C ILE A 158 -2.65 8.54 3.90
N ARG A 159 -1.86 7.80 3.11
CA ARG A 159 -2.15 6.42 2.73
C ARG A 159 -0.93 5.55 3.03
N VAL A 160 -1.15 4.33 3.45
CA VAL A 160 -0.11 3.41 3.90
C VAL A 160 -0.25 2.05 3.24
N GLY A 161 0.86 1.34 3.10
CA GLY A 161 0.88 0.02 2.49
C GLY A 161 2.28 -0.48 2.22
N PHE A 162 2.54 -0.85 0.97
CA PHE A 162 3.77 -1.52 0.58
C PHE A 162 4.45 -0.81 -0.57
N ASP A 163 5.76 -0.59 -0.43
CA ASP A 163 6.63 -0.31 -1.57
C ASP A 163 7.12 -1.65 -2.12
N LEU A 164 6.95 -1.82 -3.41
CA LEU A 164 7.21 -3.06 -4.12
C LEU A 164 8.21 -2.83 -5.24
N SER A 165 9.05 -3.81 -5.49
CA SER A 165 10.02 -3.78 -6.59
C SER A 165 9.81 -4.95 -7.56
N LYS A 166 10.43 -4.85 -8.73
CA LYS A 166 10.40 -5.90 -9.75
C LYS A 166 10.97 -7.22 -9.26
#